data_7aecf68a393ea139209bcc8c018176ff
#
_entry.id   7aecf68a393ea139209bcc8c018176ff
#
_cell.length_a   1.000
_cell.length_b   1.000
_cell.length_c   1.000
_cell.angle_alpha   90.00
_cell.angle_beta   90.00
_cell.angle_gamma   90.00
#
_symmetry.space_group_name_H-M   'P 1'
#
loop_
_entity.id
_entity.type
_entity.pdbx_description
1 polymer ?
#
loop_
_entity_poly.entity_id
_entity_poly.type
_entity_poly.pdbx_seq_one_letter_code
_entity_poly.pdbx_strand_id
1 'polypeptide(L)'
;PARKVRGNSTEMRKLLQSRNPDVRLWLLLGLWWIANLIQAGCTELANDEAYYHMFSRSLAWGYFDHPPMTALLVRLGSFWGGEFGVRFFFTLLQPLYLYLLWRVVRPDSATVRDAGLFVLIAAAMPILQLYGFLAVPDGPLMLFTALFLWCYKRLTEDDRWSHALWLGVAMAALAYSKYH
;
A
#
# COMPACT_ATOMS: atom_id res chain seq x y z
N PRO A 1 18.17 -26.16 -22.31
CA PRO A 1 17.23 -25.06 -21.98
C PRO A 1 16.06 -25.55 -21.12
N ALA A 2 15.52 -26.78 -21.37
CA ALA A 2 14.33 -27.29 -20.66
C ALA A 2 14.52 -27.55 -19.16
N ARG A 3 15.75 -27.77 -18.69
CA ARG A 3 16.03 -28.06 -17.26
C ARG A 3 15.89 -26.85 -16.37
N LYS A 4 16.15 -25.63 -16.88
CA LYS A 4 16.06 -24.36 -16.12
C LYS A 4 14.61 -23.90 -15.92
N VAL A 5 13.72 -24.18 -16.88
CA VAL A 5 12.29 -23.84 -16.81
C VAL A 5 11.55 -24.73 -15.81
N ARG A 6 11.92 -26.03 -15.72
CA ARG A 6 11.33 -26.95 -14.74
C ARG A 6 11.69 -26.60 -13.28
N GLY A 7 12.90 -26.09 -13.03
CA GLY A 7 13.30 -25.63 -11.69
C GLY A 7 12.43 -24.50 -11.18
N ASN A 8 12.10 -23.53 -12.04
CA ASN A 8 11.31 -22.35 -11.64
C ASN A 8 9.85 -22.70 -11.29
N SER A 9 9.24 -23.65 -12.01
CA SER A 9 7.86 -24.11 -11.72
C SER A 9 7.76 -24.92 -10.42
N THR A 10 8.81 -25.65 -10.06
CA THR A 10 8.86 -26.43 -8.82
C THR A 10 9.06 -25.53 -7.60
N GLU A 11 9.90 -24.51 -7.70
CA GLU A 11 10.10 -23.49 -6.65
C GLU A 11 8.82 -22.67 -6.45
N MET A 12 8.17 -22.25 -7.52
CA MET A 12 6.86 -21.56 -7.45
C MET A 12 5.81 -22.41 -6.72
N ARG A 13 5.74 -23.72 -7.03
CA ARG A 13 4.82 -24.65 -6.33
C ARG A 13 5.14 -24.78 -4.84
N LYS A 14 6.43 -24.86 -4.48
CA LYS A 14 6.86 -24.91 -3.06
C LYS A 14 6.48 -23.62 -2.31
N LEU A 15 6.63 -22.44 -2.92
CA LEU A 15 6.20 -21.17 -2.35
C LEU A 15 4.69 -21.12 -2.15
N LEU A 16 3.91 -21.58 -3.14
CA LEU A 16 2.45 -21.64 -3.04
C LEU A 16 1.96 -22.67 -2.01
N GLN A 17 2.74 -23.73 -1.75
CA GLN A 17 2.49 -24.74 -0.72
C GLN A 17 3.11 -24.38 0.64
N SER A 18 3.76 -23.22 0.76
CA SER A 18 4.34 -22.76 2.02
C SER A 18 3.27 -22.73 3.11
N ARG A 19 3.59 -23.35 4.25
CA ARG A 19 2.74 -23.29 5.46
C ARG A 19 2.84 -21.94 6.16
N ASN A 20 3.72 -21.04 5.73
CA ASN A 20 3.90 -19.72 6.30
C ASN A 20 2.82 -18.75 5.78
N PRO A 21 1.95 -18.22 6.65
CA PRO A 21 0.88 -17.30 6.26
C PRO A 21 1.42 -16.00 5.62
N ASP A 22 2.57 -15.50 6.07
CA ASP A 22 3.14 -14.26 5.53
C ASP A 22 3.64 -14.44 4.09
N VAL A 23 4.20 -15.60 3.74
CA VAL A 23 4.62 -15.90 2.36
C VAL A 23 3.40 -15.91 1.43
N ARG A 24 2.31 -16.56 1.84
CA ARG A 24 1.07 -16.58 1.05
C ARG A 24 0.48 -15.18 0.91
N LEU A 25 0.47 -14.41 2.01
CA LEU A 25 0.01 -13.04 1.98
C LEU A 25 0.76 -12.23 0.91
N TRP A 26 2.10 -12.22 0.97
CA TRP A 26 2.92 -11.48 0.01
C TRP A 26 2.74 -11.91 -1.44
N LEU A 27 2.53 -13.22 -1.69
CA LEU A 27 2.21 -13.73 -3.02
C LEU A 27 0.88 -13.16 -3.53
N LEU A 28 -0.17 -13.17 -2.71
CA LEU A 28 -1.49 -12.66 -3.08
C LEU A 28 -1.47 -11.13 -3.25
N LEU A 29 -0.82 -10.41 -2.34
CA LEU A 29 -0.65 -8.96 -2.46
C LEU A 29 0.18 -8.57 -3.69
N GLY A 30 1.21 -9.35 -4.02
CA GLY A 30 2.02 -9.15 -5.22
C GLY A 30 1.22 -9.34 -6.51
N LEU A 31 0.35 -10.36 -6.57
CA LEU A 31 -0.55 -10.57 -7.71
C LEU A 31 -1.56 -9.41 -7.84
N TRP A 32 -2.11 -8.95 -6.73
CA TRP A 32 -3.02 -7.81 -6.72
C TRP A 32 -2.30 -6.51 -7.14
N TRP A 33 -1.09 -6.30 -6.64
CA TRP A 33 -0.26 -5.15 -7.05
C TRP A 33 0.03 -5.14 -8.56
N ILE A 34 0.33 -6.29 -9.16
CA ILE A 34 0.51 -6.39 -10.63
C ILE A 34 -0.76 -5.97 -11.35
N ALA A 35 -1.94 -6.40 -10.88
CA ALA A 35 -3.22 -5.96 -11.46
C ALA A 35 -3.39 -4.43 -11.36
N ASN A 36 -3.06 -3.83 -10.21
CA ASN A 36 -3.11 -2.39 -10.02
C ASN A 36 -2.12 -1.63 -10.92
N LEU A 37 -0.91 -2.17 -11.14
CA LEU A 37 0.05 -1.58 -12.10
C LEU A 37 -0.49 -1.56 -13.53
N ILE A 38 -1.12 -2.65 -13.96
CA ILE A 38 -1.76 -2.72 -15.29
C ILE A 38 -2.89 -1.69 -15.36
N GLN A 39 -3.74 -1.62 -14.34
CA GLN A 39 -4.84 -0.66 -14.26
C GLN A 39 -4.34 0.79 -14.29
N ALA A 40 -3.28 1.09 -13.53
CA ALA A 40 -2.66 2.41 -13.46
C ALA A 40 -2.13 2.90 -14.82
N GLY A 41 -1.66 1.98 -15.67
CA GLY A 41 -1.14 2.30 -17.00
C GLY A 41 -2.18 2.28 -18.13
N CYS A 42 -3.36 1.64 -17.90
CA CYS A 42 -4.37 1.43 -18.95
C CYS A 42 -5.62 2.31 -18.78
N THR A 43 -5.69 3.14 -17.73
CA THR A 43 -6.86 3.99 -17.47
C THR A 43 -6.47 5.46 -17.47
N GLU A 44 -7.33 6.32 -18.05
CA GLU A 44 -7.18 7.78 -18.02
C GLU A 44 -7.24 8.32 -16.59
N LEU A 45 -6.61 9.49 -16.36
CA LEU A 45 -6.65 10.14 -15.05
C LEU A 45 -8.07 10.62 -14.72
N ALA A 46 -8.50 10.38 -13.49
CA ALA A 46 -9.68 11.02 -12.92
C ALA A 46 -9.41 12.53 -12.71
N ASN A 47 -10.48 13.33 -12.61
CA ASN A 47 -10.37 14.79 -12.43
C ASN A 47 -9.54 15.15 -11.19
N ASP A 48 -9.73 14.42 -10.09
CA ASP A 48 -8.98 14.64 -8.85
C ASP A 48 -7.49 14.34 -9.02
N GLU A 49 -7.13 13.30 -9.77
CA GLU A 49 -5.74 12.96 -10.04
C GLU A 49 -5.05 14.03 -10.88
N ALA A 50 -5.74 14.57 -11.89
CA ALA A 50 -5.26 15.69 -12.69
C ALA A 50 -5.03 16.93 -11.83
N TYR A 51 -5.89 17.18 -10.83
CA TYR A 51 -5.75 18.26 -9.86
C TYR A 51 -4.49 18.08 -9.00
N TYR A 52 -4.26 16.90 -8.43
CA TYR A 52 -3.03 16.62 -7.67
C TYR A 52 -1.77 16.63 -8.54
N HIS A 53 -1.89 16.23 -9.81
CA HIS A 53 -0.78 16.35 -10.75
C HIS A 53 -0.41 17.82 -11.00
N MET A 54 -1.39 18.72 -11.05
CA MET A 54 -1.13 20.17 -11.13
C MET A 54 -0.37 20.66 -9.89
N PHE A 55 -0.77 20.28 -8.67
CA PHE A 55 -0.06 20.61 -7.44
C PHE A 55 1.37 20.07 -7.38
N SER A 56 1.60 18.88 -7.95
CA SER A 56 2.93 18.27 -7.99
C SER A 56 3.97 19.08 -8.77
N ARG A 57 3.55 20.00 -9.64
CA ARG A 57 4.46 20.88 -10.41
C ARG A 57 5.05 21.99 -9.55
N SER A 58 4.37 22.38 -8.47
CA SER A 58 4.80 23.43 -7.53
C SER A 58 4.58 22.94 -6.11
N LEU A 59 5.57 22.21 -5.56
CA LEU A 59 5.49 21.67 -4.22
C LEU A 59 5.45 22.77 -3.17
N ALA A 60 4.50 22.67 -2.25
CA ALA A 60 4.31 23.54 -1.11
C ALA A 60 4.07 22.70 0.15
N TRP A 61 4.20 23.28 1.34
CA TRP A 61 3.94 22.62 2.62
C TRP A 61 2.44 22.39 2.89
N GLY A 62 1.58 22.92 2.04
CA GLY A 62 0.13 22.76 2.05
C GLY A 62 -0.49 23.51 0.90
N TYR A 63 -1.68 23.10 0.51
CA TYR A 63 -2.50 23.74 -0.51
C TYR A 63 -3.82 24.21 0.13
N PHE A 64 -4.62 24.95 -0.61
CA PHE A 64 -5.84 25.56 -0.08
C PHE A 64 -6.78 24.54 0.60
N ASP A 65 -6.94 23.37 -0.02
CA ASP A 65 -7.91 22.34 0.39
C ASP A 65 -7.26 20.98 0.72
N HIS A 66 -5.95 20.81 0.42
CA HIS A 66 -5.27 19.53 0.61
C HIS A 66 -3.86 19.66 1.18
N PRO A 67 -3.45 18.70 2.04
CA PRO A 67 -2.08 18.58 2.49
C PRO A 67 -1.15 18.11 1.36
N PRO A 68 0.19 18.22 1.54
CA PRO A 68 1.15 18.07 0.46
C PRO A 68 1.47 16.62 0.08
N MET A 69 1.09 15.62 0.88
CA MET A 69 1.56 14.23 0.73
C MET A 69 1.22 13.65 -0.65
N THR A 70 -0.01 13.86 -1.13
CA THR A 70 -0.46 13.39 -2.44
C THR A 70 0.36 14.01 -3.57
N ALA A 71 0.53 15.35 -3.53
CA ALA A 71 1.33 16.06 -4.52
C ALA A 71 2.79 15.61 -4.53
N LEU A 72 3.36 15.33 -3.35
CA LEU A 72 4.72 14.81 -3.21
C LEU A 72 4.87 13.43 -3.85
N LEU A 73 3.95 12.51 -3.59
CA LEU A 73 3.98 11.16 -4.16
C LEU A 73 3.82 11.20 -5.69
N VAL A 74 2.92 12.04 -6.21
CA VAL A 74 2.77 12.28 -7.65
C VAL A 74 4.06 12.85 -8.23
N ARG A 75 4.69 13.82 -7.57
CA ARG A 75 5.97 14.40 -8.02
C ARG A 75 7.07 13.36 -8.12
N LEU A 76 7.20 12.50 -7.11
CA LEU A 76 8.18 11.41 -7.12
C LEU A 76 7.91 10.41 -8.26
N GLY A 77 6.66 10.11 -8.56
CA GLY A 77 6.26 9.21 -9.65
C GLY A 77 6.38 9.83 -11.04
N SER A 78 6.39 11.15 -11.16
CA SER A 78 6.46 11.85 -12.46
C SER A 78 7.71 11.51 -13.29
N PHE A 79 8.72 10.89 -12.68
CA PHE A 79 9.90 10.35 -13.35
C PHE A 79 9.55 9.32 -14.46
N TRP A 80 8.51 8.51 -14.25
CA TRP A 80 8.07 7.52 -15.24
C TRP A 80 7.21 8.12 -16.37
N GLY A 81 6.74 9.37 -16.22
CA GLY A 81 5.89 10.05 -17.18
C GLY A 81 4.46 9.50 -17.27
N GLY A 82 3.58 10.27 -17.91
CA GLY A 82 2.18 9.90 -18.17
C GLY A 82 1.33 9.58 -16.93
N GLU A 83 0.19 8.97 -17.15
CA GLU A 83 -0.77 8.58 -16.11
C GLU A 83 -0.17 7.52 -15.16
N PHE A 84 0.63 6.61 -15.68
CA PHE A 84 1.34 5.60 -14.92
C PHE A 84 2.26 6.25 -13.86
N GLY A 85 3.02 7.28 -14.24
CA GLY A 85 3.90 8.00 -13.32
C GLY A 85 3.14 8.65 -12.17
N VAL A 86 1.98 9.26 -12.45
CA VAL A 86 1.12 9.86 -11.42
C VAL A 86 0.70 8.85 -10.37
N ARG A 87 0.42 7.60 -10.75
CA ARG A 87 -0.16 6.54 -9.91
C ARG A 87 0.86 5.58 -9.31
N PHE A 88 2.08 5.52 -9.84
CA PHE A 88 3.04 4.46 -9.49
C PHE A 88 3.22 4.27 -7.98
N PHE A 89 3.49 5.35 -7.24
CA PHE A 89 3.67 5.25 -5.79
C PHE A 89 2.39 4.85 -5.06
N PHE A 90 1.21 5.23 -5.56
CA PHE A 90 -0.06 4.86 -4.95
C PHE A 90 -0.33 3.36 -5.07
N THR A 91 0.07 2.73 -6.18
CA THR A 91 -0.03 1.27 -6.29
C THR A 91 0.80 0.52 -5.25
N LEU A 92 1.92 1.10 -4.80
CA LEU A 92 2.78 0.52 -3.75
C LEU A 92 2.18 0.65 -2.35
N LEU A 93 1.34 1.68 -2.11
CA LEU A 93 0.77 1.92 -0.79
C LEU A 93 -0.15 0.76 -0.38
N GLN A 94 -0.93 0.19 -1.31
CA GLN A 94 -1.92 -0.84 -1.02
C GLN A 94 -1.32 -2.11 -0.40
N PRO A 95 -0.34 -2.79 -1.01
CA PRO A 95 0.26 -3.96 -0.40
C PRO A 95 0.93 -3.64 0.95
N LEU A 96 1.48 -2.43 1.13
CA LEU A 96 2.11 -2.01 2.37
C LEU A 96 1.09 -1.82 3.49
N TYR A 97 -0.01 -1.09 3.26
CA TYR A 97 -1.01 -0.91 4.32
C TYR A 97 -1.77 -2.20 4.63
N LEU A 98 -2.05 -3.04 3.63
CA LEU A 98 -2.67 -4.34 3.87
C LEU A 98 -1.74 -5.27 4.68
N TYR A 99 -0.43 -5.25 4.40
CA TYR A 99 0.52 -6.00 5.22
C TYR A 99 0.56 -5.49 6.67
N LEU A 100 0.60 -4.17 6.89
CA LEU A 100 0.56 -3.60 8.23
C LEU A 100 -0.74 -3.95 8.97
N LEU A 101 -1.89 -3.86 8.30
CA LEU A 101 -3.18 -4.27 8.87
C LEU A 101 -3.19 -5.76 9.22
N TRP A 102 -2.65 -6.62 8.35
CA TRP A 102 -2.47 -8.03 8.66
C TRP A 102 -1.65 -8.22 9.96
N ARG A 103 -0.53 -7.48 10.11
CA ARG A 103 0.29 -7.55 11.33
C ARG A 103 -0.44 -7.07 12.58
N VAL A 104 -1.43 -6.19 12.43
CA VAL A 104 -2.28 -5.74 13.54
C VAL A 104 -3.31 -6.80 13.94
N VAL A 105 -4.01 -7.39 12.95
CA VAL A 105 -5.19 -8.22 13.20
C VAL A 105 -4.89 -9.71 13.34
N ARG A 106 -3.78 -10.20 12.78
CA ARG A 106 -3.49 -11.64 12.78
C ARG A 106 -3.26 -12.17 14.21
N PRO A 107 -3.84 -13.31 14.59
CA PRO A 107 -3.47 -14.02 15.81
C PRO A 107 -2.10 -14.71 15.65
N ASP A 108 -1.46 -15.08 16.76
CA ASP A 108 -0.18 -15.80 16.72
C ASP A 108 -0.31 -17.18 16.05
N SER A 109 -1.48 -17.80 16.15
CA SER A 109 -1.82 -19.07 15.51
C SER A 109 -2.30 -18.93 14.06
N ALA A 110 -2.10 -17.76 13.41
CA ALA A 110 -2.58 -17.51 12.06
C ALA A 110 -2.07 -18.57 11.06
N THR A 111 -2.98 -19.03 10.23
CA THR A 111 -2.73 -20.04 9.21
C THR A 111 -2.66 -19.42 7.81
N VAL A 112 -2.24 -20.24 6.85
CA VAL A 112 -2.24 -19.89 5.43
C VAL A 112 -3.66 -19.59 4.92
N ARG A 113 -4.70 -20.24 5.51
CA ARG A 113 -6.10 -20.00 5.21
C ARG A 113 -6.52 -18.60 5.66
N ASP A 114 -6.10 -18.17 6.85
CA ASP A 114 -6.44 -16.86 7.40
C ASP A 114 -5.85 -15.73 6.55
N ALA A 115 -4.62 -15.88 6.07
CA ALA A 115 -4.03 -14.94 5.11
C ALA A 115 -4.83 -14.86 3.80
N GLY A 116 -5.30 -16.00 3.28
CA GLY A 116 -6.16 -16.05 2.10
C GLY A 116 -7.51 -15.37 2.33
N LEU A 117 -8.16 -15.62 3.48
CA LEU A 117 -9.42 -14.98 3.85
C LEU A 117 -9.26 -13.48 4.05
N PHE A 118 -8.17 -13.03 4.69
CA PHE A 118 -7.88 -11.61 4.84
C PHE A 118 -7.82 -10.90 3.48
N VAL A 119 -7.05 -11.43 2.54
CA VAL A 119 -6.95 -10.83 1.20
C VAL A 119 -8.29 -10.91 0.45
N LEU A 120 -9.03 -11.99 0.57
CA LEU A 120 -10.34 -12.13 -0.06
C LEU A 120 -11.35 -11.09 0.47
N ILE A 121 -11.39 -10.88 1.79
CA ILE A 121 -12.24 -9.85 2.41
C ILE A 121 -11.82 -8.46 1.93
N ALA A 122 -10.51 -8.16 1.94
CA ALA A 122 -10.00 -6.89 1.45
C ALA A 122 -10.36 -6.67 -0.03
N ALA A 123 -10.21 -7.70 -0.88
CA ALA A 123 -10.52 -7.62 -2.30
C ALA A 123 -12.04 -7.52 -2.58
N ALA A 124 -12.89 -7.98 -1.67
CA ALA A 124 -14.34 -7.81 -1.76
C ALA A 124 -14.82 -6.39 -1.43
N MET A 125 -13.94 -5.52 -0.91
CA MET A 125 -14.27 -4.13 -0.58
C MET A 125 -13.98 -3.20 -1.78
N PRO A 126 -15.00 -2.63 -2.47
CA PRO A 126 -14.80 -1.78 -3.65
C PRO A 126 -13.88 -0.59 -3.41
N ILE A 127 -13.94 -0.01 -2.22
CA ILE A 127 -13.11 1.15 -1.84
C ILE A 127 -11.61 0.82 -1.86
N LEU A 128 -11.22 -0.40 -1.46
CA LEU A 128 -9.83 -0.84 -1.49
C LEU A 128 -9.35 -1.13 -2.92
N GLN A 129 -10.26 -1.51 -3.83
CA GLN A 129 -9.94 -1.66 -5.25
C GLN A 129 -9.60 -0.30 -5.87
N LEU A 130 -10.41 0.73 -5.60
CA LEU A 130 -10.17 2.08 -6.11
C LEU A 130 -8.89 2.70 -5.55
N TYR A 131 -8.70 2.67 -4.23
CA TYR A 131 -7.52 3.24 -3.58
C TYR A 131 -6.25 2.40 -3.74
N GLY A 132 -6.34 1.27 -4.44
CA GLY A 132 -5.20 0.46 -4.81
C GLY A 132 -4.37 1.02 -5.97
N PHE A 133 -4.91 1.96 -6.75
CA PHE A 133 -4.19 2.57 -7.87
C PHE A 133 -4.45 4.07 -8.08
N LEU A 134 -5.57 4.63 -7.60
CA LEU A 134 -5.87 6.04 -7.77
C LEU A 134 -4.93 6.93 -6.95
N ALA A 135 -4.46 8.01 -7.57
CA ALA A 135 -3.60 9.01 -6.93
C ALA A 135 -4.43 10.03 -6.13
N VAL A 136 -4.98 9.60 -5.00
CA VAL A 136 -5.83 10.39 -4.12
C VAL A 136 -5.30 10.39 -2.67
N PRO A 137 -5.67 11.38 -1.83
CA PRO A 137 -5.19 11.50 -0.44
C PRO A 137 -5.49 10.31 0.45
N ASP A 138 -6.52 9.53 0.12
CA ASP A 138 -6.94 8.35 0.87
C ASP A 138 -5.90 7.23 0.83
N GLY A 139 -5.10 7.11 -0.24
CA GLY A 139 -4.01 6.14 -0.33
C GLY A 139 -2.98 6.30 0.79
N PRO A 140 -2.27 7.43 0.88
CA PRO A 140 -1.34 7.68 1.98
C PRO A 140 -2.01 7.72 3.35
N LEU A 141 -3.25 8.23 3.46
CA LEU A 141 -4.01 8.20 4.70
C LEU A 141 -4.16 6.75 5.22
N MET A 142 -4.54 5.80 4.37
CA MET A 142 -4.69 4.38 4.75
C MET A 142 -3.36 3.77 5.18
N LEU A 143 -2.25 4.08 4.48
CA LEU A 143 -0.93 3.58 4.86
C LEU A 143 -0.54 4.06 6.25
N PHE A 144 -0.65 5.37 6.51
CA PHE A 144 -0.22 5.93 7.78
C PHE A 144 -1.18 5.60 8.92
N THR A 145 -2.47 5.38 8.65
CA THR A 145 -3.42 4.79 9.62
C THR A 145 -3.01 3.38 10.00
N ALA A 146 -2.67 2.54 9.04
CA ALA A 146 -2.20 1.18 9.30
C ALA A 146 -0.86 1.16 10.07
N LEU A 147 0.05 2.07 9.72
CA LEU A 147 1.32 2.25 10.43
C LEU A 147 1.09 2.71 11.88
N PHE A 148 0.20 3.69 12.08
CA PHE A 148 -0.20 4.17 13.42
C PHE A 148 -0.73 3.02 14.28
N LEU A 149 -1.69 2.24 13.76
CA LEU A 149 -2.26 1.10 14.49
C LEU A 149 -1.21 0.04 14.83
N TRP A 150 -0.31 -0.25 13.89
CA TRP A 150 0.77 -1.21 14.12
C TRP A 150 1.77 -0.70 15.17
N CYS A 151 2.20 0.56 15.09
CA CYS A 151 3.10 1.16 16.08
C CYS A 151 2.46 1.23 17.46
N TYR A 152 1.17 1.60 17.54
CA TYR A 152 0.41 1.63 18.78
C TYR A 152 0.34 0.24 19.43
N LYS A 153 -0.01 -0.79 18.65
CA LYS A 153 0.00 -2.18 19.12
C LYS A 153 1.38 -2.58 19.65
N ARG A 154 2.45 -2.27 18.91
CA ARG A 154 3.82 -2.58 19.34
C ARG A 154 4.22 -1.84 20.60
N LEU A 155 3.80 -0.59 20.77
CA LEU A 155 4.08 0.18 21.98
C LEU A 155 3.35 -0.39 23.21
N THR A 156 2.14 -0.92 23.04
CA THR A 156 1.40 -1.56 24.15
C THR A 156 1.93 -2.95 24.51
N GLU A 157 2.59 -3.64 23.57
CA GLU A 157 3.22 -4.95 23.82
C GLU A 157 4.64 -4.83 24.39
N ASP A 158 5.38 -3.79 23.97
CA ASP A 158 6.80 -3.60 24.30
C ASP A 158 7.09 -2.10 24.36
N ASP A 159 7.29 -1.58 25.58
CA ASP A 159 7.50 -0.14 25.86
C ASP A 159 8.88 0.33 25.42
N ARG A 160 9.14 0.25 24.12
CA ARG A 160 10.38 0.77 23.50
C ARG A 160 10.18 2.17 22.97
N TRP A 161 11.10 3.04 23.29
CA TRP A 161 11.15 4.42 22.78
C TRP A 161 11.05 4.50 21.25
N SER A 162 11.62 3.52 20.53
CA SER A 162 11.52 3.46 19.05
C SER A 162 10.07 3.34 18.56
N HIS A 163 9.20 2.63 19.26
CA HIS A 163 7.79 2.49 18.90
C HIS A 163 7.03 3.81 19.09
N ALA A 164 7.33 4.54 20.17
CA ALA A 164 6.78 5.88 20.40
C ALA A 164 7.23 6.88 19.34
N LEU A 165 8.50 6.83 18.92
CA LEU A 165 9.02 7.68 17.84
C LEU A 165 8.28 7.41 16.51
N TRP A 166 8.17 6.14 16.11
CA TRP A 166 7.46 5.78 14.89
C TRP A 166 5.96 6.10 14.95
N LEU A 167 5.35 6.01 16.12
CA LEU A 167 3.98 6.45 16.35
C LEU A 167 3.84 7.95 16.07
N GLY A 168 4.76 8.78 16.59
CA GLY A 168 4.81 10.22 16.32
C GLY A 168 5.00 10.54 14.83
N VAL A 169 5.89 9.80 14.14
CA VAL A 169 6.08 9.94 12.68
C VAL A 169 4.80 9.58 11.92
N ALA A 170 4.12 8.48 12.29
CA ALA A 170 2.86 8.09 11.67
C ALA A 170 1.76 9.14 11.88
N MET A 171 1.66 9.74 13.07
CA MET A 171 0.71 10.83 13.36
C MET A 171 0.98 12.07 12.53
N ALA A 172 2.25 12.48 12.41
CA ALA A 172 2.63 13.61 11.55
C ALA A 172 2.28 13.33 10.08
N ALA A 173 2.60 12.14 9.58
CA ALA A 173 2.29 11.74 8.21
C ALA A 173 0.78 11.67 7.93
N LEU A 174 -0.04 11.26 8.91
CA LEU A 174 -1.51 11.34 8.83
C LEU A 174 -1.98 12.78 8.61
N ALA A 175 -1.51 13.73 9.42
CA ALA A 175 -1.86 15.14 9.28
C ALA A 175 -1.46 15.73 7.92
N TYR A 176 -0.34 15.25 7.35
CA TYR A 176 0.12 15.64 6.01
C TYR A 176 -0.58 14.87 4.87
N SER A 177 -1.38 13.85 5.15
CA SER A 177 -2.08 13.06 4.14
C SER A 177 -3.46 13.59 3.80
N LYS A 178 -4.24 14.02 4.78
CA LYS A 178 -5.60 14.52 4.56
C LYS A 178 -6.01 15.49 5.68
N TYR A 179 -6.59 16.63 5.32
CA TYR A 179 -7.28 17.51 6.29
C TYR A 179 -8.62 16.88 6.71
N HIS A 180 -9.00 17.07 7.97
CA HIS A 180 -10.26 16.62 8.53
C HIS A 180 -11.02 17.81 9.12
#